data_d086a8f96064577eb5935513fd19da5e
#
_entry.id   d086a8f96064577eb5935513fd19da5e
#
_cell.length_a   1.000
_cell.length_b   1.000
_cell.length_c   1.000
_cell.angle_alpha   90.00
_cell.angle_beta   90.00
_cell.angle_gamma   90.00
#
_symmetry.space_group_name_H-M   'P 1'
#
loop_
_entity.id
_entity.type
_entity.pdbx_description
1 polymer ?
#
loop_
_entity_poly.entity_id
_entity_poly.type
_entity_poly.pdbx_seq_one_letter_code
_entity_poly.pdbx_strand_id
1 'polypeptide(L)'
;RQRQMCIRDSLVSMNPVGSRYRLELLVPSRGLFGYRNEFLTDTRGEGIMASIFDSYAPYKGDLTRRNTGSLVSFETGESVGYGLFNAQERGALFIGPGVPVYEGMIVGVSPKQEDITVNVCKKKQMTNMRAAGSDEALRLVPPRKMSLEQCLEFLADDELLEVTPKSLRMRKTILNHEKRMKATHGGKKN
;
A
#
# COMPACT_ATOMS: atom_id res chain seq x y z
N ARG A 1 -4.54 10.71 20.22
CA ARG A 1 -5.62 9.82 20.71
C ARG A 1 -6.08 8.78 19.68
N GLN A 2 -6.28 9.13 18.41
CA GLN A 2 -6.73 8.16 17.37
C GLN A 2 -5.69 7.08 17.06
N ARG A 3 -4.40 7.36 17.16
CA ARG A 3 -3.32 6.41 16.84
C ARG A 3 -3.11 5.33 17.90
N GLN A 4 -3.38 5.61 19.16
CA GLN A 4 -3.37 4.63 20.25
C GLN A 4 -4.31 3.45 19.99
N MET A 5 -5.44 3.68 19.29
CA MET A 5 -6.37 2.61 18.93
C MET A 5 -5.82 1.68 17.82
N CYS A 6 -4.95 2.18 16.94
CA CYS A 6 -4.43 1.39 15.82
C CYS A 6 -3.37 0.38 16.24
N ILE A 7 -2.45 0.78 17.13
CA ILE A 7 -1.34 -0.10 17.60
C ILE A 7 -1.65 -0.80 18.92
N ARG A 8 -2.79 -0.51 19.54
CA ARG A 8 -3.24 -1.07 20.82
C ARG A 8 -2.20 -0.96 21.94
N ASP A 9 -1.55 0.17 22.00
CA ASP A 9 -0.55 0.53 23.01
C ASP A 9 -1.18 0.97 24.34
N SER A 10 -0.34 0.97 25.35
CA SER A 10 -0.65 1.56 26.65
C SER A 10 0.50 2.48 27.05
N LEU A 11 0.19 3.74 27.29
CA LEU A 11 1.18 4.70 27.78
C LEU A 11 1.53 4.37 29.23
N VAL A 12 2.80 4.09 29.48
CA VAL A 12 3.34 3.77 30.81
C VAL A 12 3.84 5.05 31.49
N SER A 13 4.65 5.83 30.81
CA SER A 13 5.18 7.07 31.34
C SER A 13 5.44 8.12 30.26
N MET A 14 5.43 9.39 30.66
CA MET A 14 5.77 10.53 29.83
C MET A 14 6.57 11.52 30.67
N ASN A 15 7.86 11.60 30.41
CA ASN A 15 8.78 12.43 31.18
C ASN A 15 9.49 13.46 30.30
N PRO A 16 9.56 14.73 30.69
CA PRO A 16 10.36 15.72 29.98
C PRO A 16 11.86 15.44 30.17
N VAL A 17 12.62 15.53 29.08
CA VAL A 17 14.08 15.38 29.08
C VAL A 17 14.67 16.54 28.28
N GLY A 18 15.03 17.63 28.94
CA GLY A 18 15.46 18.86 28.29
C GLY A 18 14.33 19.47 27.45
N SER A 19 14.56 19.69 26.17
CA SER A 19 13.57 20.18 25.20
C SER A 19 12.70 19.08 24.57
N ARG A 20 12.86 17.83 24.98
CA ARG A 20 12.17 16.66 24.42
C ARG A 20 11.35 15.93 25.47
N TYR A 21 10.48 15.02 25.03
CA TYR A 21 9.73 14.12 25.90
C TYR A 21 10.16 12.68 25.66
N ARG A 22 10.40 11.95 26.74
CA ARG A 22 10.58 10.51 26.74
C ARG A 22 9.22 9.86 27.00
N LEU A 23 8.76 9.08 26.04
CA LEU A 23 7.54 8.28 26.14
C LEU A 23 7.92 6.83 26.33
N GLU A 24 7.33 6.19 27.31
CA GLU A 24 7.44 4.72 27.52
C GLU A 24 6.06 4.12 27.26
N LEU A 25 6.01 3.18 26.33
CA LEU A 25 4.78 2.59 25.84
C LEU A 25 4.90 1.08 25.89
N LEU A 26 3.86 0.40 26.34
CA LEU A 26 3.74 -1.05 26.23
C LEU A 26 2.92 -1.38 24.99
N VAL A 27 3.54 -2.03 24.01
CA VAL A 27 2.98 -2.21 22.66
C VAL A 27 3.11 -3.67 22.24
N PRO A 28 2.09 -4.31 21.63
CA PRO A 28 2.26 -5.59 20.97
C PRO A 28 3.32 -5.49 19.87
N SER A 29 4.31 -6.39 19.85
CA SER A 29 5.43 -6.35 18.90
C SER A 29 4.98 -6.23 17.44
N ARG A 30 3.87 -6.89 17.09
CA ARG A 30 3.27 -6.81 15.74
C ARG A 30 2.71 -5.43 15.39
N GLY A 31 2.39 -4.57 16.37
CA GLY A 31 1.94 -3.19 16.15
C GLY A 31 3.07 -2.22 15.81
N LEU A 32 4.34 -2.64 16.02
CA LEU A 32 5.51 -1.84 15.67
C LEU A 32 5.96 -2.02 14.22
N PHE A 33 5.46 -3.06 13.54
CA PHE A 33 5.77 -3.23 12.12
C PHE A 33 5.23 -2.05 11.31
N GLY A 34 6.10 -1.41 10.55
CA GLY A 34 5.78 -0.24 9.74
C GLY A 34 5.71 1.10 10.49
N TYR A 35 5.57 1.08 11.79
CA TYR A 35 5.42 2.29 12.59
C TYR A 35 6.66 3.20 12.59
N ARG A 36 7.85 2.63 12.44
CA ARG A 36 9.10 3.40 12.46
C ARG A 36 9.16 4.50 11.39
N ASN A 37 8.73 4.21 10.19
CA ASN A 37 8.72 5.17 9.09
C ASN A 37 7.71 6.31 9.34
N GLU A 38 6.54 5.96 9.85
CA GLU A 38 5.51 6.93 10.25
C GLU A 38 6.02 7.82 11.39
N PHE A 39 6.61 7.23 12.42
CA PHE A 39 7.20 7.93 13.55
C PHE A 39 8.28 8.93 13.13
N LEU A 40 9.19 8.53 12.23
CA LEU A 40 10.23 9.43 11.70
C LEU A 40 9.62 10.57 10.89
N THR A 41 8.58 10.31 10.11
CA THR A 41 7.87 11.35 9.35
C THR A 41 7.19 12.35 10.31
N ASP A 42 6.49 11.87 11.33
CA ASP A 42 5.79 12.70 12.30
C ASP A 42 6.74 13.56 13.16
N THR A 43 7.90 13.00 13.46
CA THR A 43 8.95 13.70 14.24
C THR A 43 9.93 14.46 13.37
N ARG A 44 9.68 14.57 12.06
CA ARG A 44 10.58 15.23 11.09
C ARG A 44 12.01 14.68 11.12
N GLY A 45 12.17 13.40 11.41
CA GLY A 45 13.46 12.73 11.53
C GLY A 45 14.17 12.89 12.87
N GLU A 46 13.64 13.67 13.81
CA GLU A 46 14.28 13.94 15.11
C GLU A 46 13.97 12.90 16.18
N GLY A 47 12.97 12.04 15.95
CA GLY A 47 12.53 11.03 16.90
C GLY A 47 13.49 9.87 17.00
N ILE A 48 13.74 9.41 18.21
CA ILE A 48 14.52 8.20 18.50
C ILE A 48 13.54 7.15 19.01
N MET A 49 13.50 5.99 18.35
CA MET A 49 12.66 4.87 18.75
C MET A 49 13.54 3.65 19.05
N ALA A 50 13.41 3.13 20.25
CA ALA A 50 14.01 1.88 20.69
C ALA A 50 12.92 0.98 21.27
N SER A 51 13.04 -0.33 21.10
CA SER A 51 12.15 -1.32 21.68
C SER A 51 12.92 -2.42 22.35
N ILE A 52 12.42 -2.89 23.48
CA ILE A 52 12.94 -4.04 24.22
C ILE A 52 11.78 -4.99 24.51
N PHE A 53 12.07 -6.26 24.67
CA PHE A 53 11.07 -7.22 25.14
C PHE A 53 10.74 -6.94 26.61
N ASP A 54 9.46 -6.89 26.92
CA ASP A 54 8.96 -6.75 28.30
C ASP A 54 8.41 -8.09 28.80
N SER A 55 7.29 -8.53 28.26
CA SER A 55 6.58 -9.71 28.73
C SER A 55 5.66 -10.29 27.67
N TYR A 56 5.16 -11.51 27.90
CA TYR A 56 4.04 -12.08 27.16
C TYR A 56 2.71 -11.61 27.76
N ALA A 57 1.79 -11.16 26.93
CA ALA A 57 0.47 -10.68 27.33
C ALA A 57 -0.63 -11.36 26.51
N PRO A 58 -1.89 -11.34 26.98
CA PRO A 58 -3.02 -11.83 26.22
C PRO A 58 -3.15 -11.14 24.87
N TYR A 59 -3.70 -11.87 23.89
CA TYR A 59 -3.93 -11.34 22.55
C TYR A 59 -4.85 -10.12 22.57
N LYS A 60 -4.37 -8.98 22.09
CA LYS A 60 -5.11 -7.70 22.10
C LYS A 60 -6.02 -7.49 20.88
N GLY A 61 -6.36 -8.54 20.14
CA GLY A 61 -7.23 -8.46 18.95
C GLY A 61 -6.45 -8.06 17.67
N ASP A 62 -7.15 -8.00 16.54
CA ASP A 62 -6.54 -7.69 15.26
C ASP A 62 -6.11 -6.21 15.17
N LEU A 63 -4.99 -5.98 14.53
CA LEU A 63 -4.46 -4.64 14.26
C LEU A 63 -4.75 -4.27 12.81
N THR A 64 -5.38 -3.14 12.61
CA THR A 64 -5.57 -2.61 11.25
C THR A 64 -4.23 -2.09 10.74
N ARG A 65 -3.63 -2.80 9.79
CA ARG A 65 -2.31 -2.45 9.25
C ARG A 65 -2.35 -1.25 8.32
N ARG A 66 -3.43 -1.11 7.56
CA ARG A 66 -3.54 -0.10 6.52
C ARG A 66 -4.99 0.34 6.32
N ASN A 67 -5.21 1.65 6.13
CA ASN A 67 -6.52 2.25 5.84
C ASN A 67 -6.71 2.58 4.35
N THR A 68 -5.81 2.12 3.48
CA THR A 68 -5.82 2.37 2.05
C THR A 68 -5.95 1.06 1.29
N GLY A 69 -6.66 1.07 0.17
CA GLY A 69 -6.79 -0.08 -0.73
C GLY A 69 -5.62 -0.19 -1.71
N SER A 70 -5.67 -1.21 -2.56
CA SER A 70 -4.72 -1.45 -3.64
C SER A 70 -5.32 -1.09 -5.00
N LEU A 71 -4.47 -0.59 -5.92
CA LEU A 71 -4.77 -0.59 -7.34
C LEU A 71 -4.36 -1.94 -7.91
N VAL A 72 -5.34 -2.69 -8.43
CA VAL A 72 -5.15 -4.08 -8.87
C VAL A 72 -5.30 -4.17 -10.37
N SER A 73 -4.34 -4.80 -11.06
CA SER A 73 -4.41 -4.98 -12.51
C SER A 73 -5.58 -5.87 -12.92
N PHE A 74 -6.33 -5.44 -13.93
CA PHE A 74 -7.48 -6.16 -14.48
C PHE A 74 -7.05 -7.30 -15.41
N GLU A 75 -6.01 -7.11 -16.19
CA GLU A 75 -5.60 -8.06 -17.22
C GLU A 75 -4.09 -8.31 -17.22
N THR A 76 -3.70 -9.36 -17.93
CA THR A 76 -2.30 -9.74 -18.12
C THR A 76 -1.79 -9.10 -19.40
N GLY A 77 -0.61 -8.47 -19.34
CA GLY A 77 0.02 -7.82 -20.48
C GLY A 77 1.22 -6.96 -20.08
N GLU A 78 1.48 -5.94 -20.87
CA GLU A 78 2.52 -4.95 -20.60
C GLU A 78 1.88 -3.59 -20.30
N SER A 79 2.36 -2.91 -19.26
CA SER A 79 1.87 -1.60 -18.88
C SER A 79 2.24 -0.55 -19.94
N VAL A 80 1.26 0.25 -20.34
CA VAL A 80 1.43 1.30 -21.37
C VAL A 80 1.16 2.70 -20.79
N GLY A 81 1.81 3.71 -21.35
CA GLY A 81 1.69 5.09 -20.86
C GLY A 81 0.24 5.57 -20.71
N TYR A 82 -0.63 5.29 -21.68
CA TYR A 82 -2.03 5.69 -21.61
C TYR A 82 -2.83 5.00 -20.48
N GLY A 83 -2.61 3.70 -20.30
CA GLY A 83 -3.23 2.94 -19.21
C GLY A 83 -2.78 3.44 -17.83
N LEU A 84 -1.48 3.73 -17.68
CA LEU A 84 -0.92 4.27 -16.45
C LEU A 84 -1.40 5.71 -16.18
N PHE A 85 -1.53 6.54 -17.22
CA PHE A 85 -2.06 7.90 -17.09
C PHE A 85 -3.48 7.89 -16.48
N ASN A 86 -4.34 7.03 -16.96
CA ASN A 86 -5.69 6.87 -16.40
C ASN A 86 -5.67 6.26 -14.98
N ALA A 87 -4.72 5.37 -14.70
CA ALA A 87 -4.62 4.71 -13.39
C ALA A 87 -4.06 5.65 -12.30
N GLN A 88 -3.16 6.59 -12.64
CA GLN A 88 -2.59 7.54 -11.66
C GLN A 88 -3.62 8.52 -11.09
N GLU A 89 -4.74 8.77 -11.76
CA GLU A 89 -5.84 9.56 -11.22
C GLU A 89 -6.53 8.88 -10.02
N ARG A 90 -6.36 7.56 -9.91
CA ARG A 90 -6.97 6.74 -8.85
C ARG A 90 -6.05 6.47 -7.68
N GLY A 91 -4.76 6.79 -7.80
CA GLY A 91 -3.79 6.62 -6.73
C GLY A 91 -2.34 6.61 -7.19
N ALA A 92 -1.41 6.42 -6.27
CA ALA A 92 0.02 6.39 -6.58
C ALA A 92 0.44 5.03 -7.13
N LEU A 93 1.16 5.04 -8.26
CA LEU A 93 1.61 3.84 -8.95
C LEU A 93 2.96 3.34 -8.43
N PHE A 94 3.16 2.02 -8.47
CA PHE A 94 4.43 1.35 -8.13
C PHE A 94 5.24 0.95 -9.36
N ILE A 95 4.61 0.96 -10.53
CA ILE A 95 5.20 0.54 -11.80
C ILE A 95 5.19 1.68 -12.82
N GLY A 96 6.17 1.67 -13.73
CA GLY A 96 6.22 2.52 -14.91
C GLY A 96 5.75 1.81 -16.18
N PRO A 97 5.84 2.47 -17.35
CA PRO A 97 5.55 1.84 -18.64
C PRO A 97 6.56 0.75 -18.99
N GLY A 98 6.12 -0.22 -19.82
CA GLY A 98 6.96 -1.34 -20.26
C GLY A 98 7.17 -2.44 -19.22
N VAL A 99 6.39 -2.46 -18.13
CA VAL A 99 6.50 -3.48 -17.10
C VAL A 99 5.48 -4.59 -17.36
N PRO A 100 5.91 -5.88 -17.38
CA PRO A 100 4.99 -7.00 -17.45
C PRO A 100 4.10 -7.06 -16.20
N VAL A 101 2.80 -7.12 -16.41
CA VAL A 101 1.79 -7.24 -15.36
C VAL A 101 0.88 -8.42 -15.63
N TYR A 102 0.21 -8.91 -14.60
CA TYR A 102 -0.78 -9.98 -14.71
C TYR A 102 -2.04 -9.65 -13.91
N GLU A 103 -3.15 -10.30 -14.25
CA GLU A 103 -4.41 -10.14 -13.53
C GLU A 103 -4.23 -10.41 -12.03
N GLY A 104 -4.69 -9.49 -11.19
CA GLY A 104 -4.53 -9.59 -9.74
C GLY A 104 -3.20 -9.05 -9.17
N MET A 105 -2.27 -8.60 -10.03
CA MET A 105 -1.05 -7.91 -9.58
C MET A 105 -1.40 -6.53 -9.02
N ILE A 106 -0.78 -6.16 -7.90
CA ILE A 106 -0.92 -4.83 -7.29
C ILE A 106 0.04 -3.87 -7.98
N VAL A 107 -0.49 -2.84 -8.59
CA VAL A 107 0.25 -1.87 -9.41
C VAL A 107 0.31 -0.48 -8.76
N GLY A 108 -0.35 -0.29 -7.63
CA GLY A 108 -0.35 0.98 -6.92
C GLY A 108 -1.16 0.95 -5.63
N VAL A 109 -1.23 2.09 -4.94
CA VAL A 109 -2.03 2.32 -3.74
C VAL A 109 -3.19 3.23 -4.05
N SER A 110 -4.39 2.84 -3.59
CA SER A 110 -5.59 3.67 -3.64
C SER A 110 -5.68 4.54 -2.38
N PRO A 111 -6.07 5.82 -2.47
CA PRO A 111 -6.37 6.64 -1.28
C PRO A 111 -7.64 6.19 -0.55
N LYS A 112 -8.50 5.39 -1.20
CA LYS A 112 -9.69 4.80 -0.60
C LYS A 112 -9.35 3.50 0.12
N GLN A 113 -10.18 3.09 1.07
CA GLN A 113 -10.02 1.81 1.78
C GLN A 113 -10.26 0.59 0.88
N GLU A 114 -11.07 0.77 -0.16
CA GLU A 114 -11.42 -0.31 -1.09
C GLU A 114 -10.38 -0.45 -2.20
N ASP A 115 -10.18 -1.69 -2.63
CA ASP A 115 -9.38 -1.99 -3.81
C ASP A 115 -10.06 -1.49 -5.08
N ILE A 116 -9.27 -0.92 -5.95
CA ILE A 116 -9.74 -0.43 -7.25
C ILE A 116 -9.07 -1.23 -8.36
N THR A 117 -9.87 -1.87 -9.19
CA THR A 117 -9.37 -2.54 -10.38
C THR A 117 -9.07 -1.51 -11.48
N VAL A 118 -7.87 -1.58 -12.06
CA VAL A 118 -7.39 -0.68 -13.10
C VAL A 118 -6.84 -1.45 -14.30
N ASN A 119 -7.02 -0.93 -15.49
CA ASN A 119 -6.43 -1.50 -16.71
C ASN A 119 -5.21 -0.67 -17.13
N VAL A 120 -4.02 -1.13 -16.75
CA VAL A 120 -2.74 -0.48 -17.08
C VAL A 120 -2.20 -0.88 -18.44
N CYS A 121 -2.80 -1.91 -19.10
CA CYS A 121 -2.42 -2.37 -20.45
C CYS A 121 -3.24 -1.68 -21.55
N LYS A 122 -4.23 -0.86 -21.18
CA LYS A 122 -5.13 -0.19 -22.14
C LYS A 122 -4.38 0.78 -23.03
N LYS A 123 -4.36 0.51 -24.32
CA LYS A 123 -3.81 1.41 -25.36
C LYS A 123 -4.82 2.49 -25.73
N LYS A 124 -4.32 3.66 -26.14
CA LYS A 124 -5.16 4.72 -26.72
C LYS A 124 -5.77 4.19 -28.02
N GLN A 125 -7.09 4.19 -28.16
CA GLN A 125 -7.72 3.87 -29.43
C GLN A 125 -7.49 5.04 -30.38
N MET A 126 -6.94 4.75 -31.55
CA MET A 126 -6.82 5.76 -32.60
C MET A 126 -8.21 5.97 -33.21
N THR A 127 -8.83 7.10 -32.91
CA THR A 127 -10.03 7.55 -33.64
C THR A 127 -9.58 8.36 -34.85
N ASN A 128 -10.14 8.05 -36.03
CA ASN A 128 -9.82 8.69 -37.32
C ASN A 128 -10.27 10.17 -37.44
N MET A 129 -10.59 10.86 -36.35
CA MET A 129 -10.99 12.25 -36.38
C MET A 129 -9.83 13.17 -35.99
N ARG A 130 -9.33 13.91 -37.00
CA ARG A 130 -8.60 15.18 -37.05
C ARG A 130 -8.24 15.88 -35.72
N ALA A 131 -7.58 15.23 -34.80
CA ALA A 131 -6.89 15.86 -33.69
C ALA A 131 -5.39 15.50 -33.74
N ALA A 132 -4.79 15.63 -34.92
CA ALA A 132 -3.36 15.44 -35.13
C ALA A 132 -2.51 16.59 -34.55
N GLY A 133 -3.09 17.49 -33.75
CA GLY A 133 -2.43 18.65 -33.19
C GLY A 133 -2.25 18.67 -31.67
N SER A 134 -2.74 17.69 -30.95
CA SER A 134 -2.71 17.67 -29.49
C SER A 134 -2.29 16.29 -28.96
N ASP A 135 -1.14 15.80 -29.36
CA ASP A 135 -0.40 14.82 -28.56
C ASP A 135 0.30 15.57 -27.40
N GLU A 136 -0.51 16.09 -26.47
CA GLU A 136 0.05 16.51 -25.19
C GLU A 136 0.77 15.29 -24.60
N ALA A 137 2.09 15.47 -24.39
CA ALA A 137 2.91 14.44 -23.79
C ALA A 137 2.27 14.01 -22.46
N LEU A 138 1.82 12.76 -22.36
CA LEU A 138 1.21 12.21 -21.16
C LEU A 138 2.19 12.35 -20.00
N ARG A 139 1.92 13.24 -19.07
CA ARG A 139 2.75 13.41 -17.88
C ARG A 139 2.46 12.30 -16.89
N LEU A 140 3.36 11.35 -16.79
CA LEU A 140 3.33 10.31 -15.79
C LEU A 140 4.09 10.76 -14.54
N VAL A 141 3.47 10.62 -13.39
CA VAL A 141 4.15 10.78 -12.09
C VAL A 141 5.14 9.62 -11.94
N PRO A 142 6.38 9.87 -11.50
CA PRO A 142 7.35 8.81 -11.27
C PRO A 142 6.79 7.73 -10.32
N PRO A 143 6.94 6.44 -10.65
CA PRO A 143 6.41 5.37 -9.80
C PRO A 143 7.13 5.33 -8.44
N ARG A 144 6.38 5.08 -7.38
CA ARG A 144 6.92 4.88 -6.05
C ARG A 144 7.62 3.53 -5.98
N LYS A 145 8.95 3.53 -5.92
CA LYS A 145 9.73 2.31 -5.68
C LYS A 145 9.69 1.99 -4.19
N MET A 146 9.36 0.74 -3.86
CA MET A 146 9.26 0.26 -2.48
C MET A 146 10.38 -0.72 -2.17
N SER A 147 10.98 -0.61 -0.98
CA SER A 147 11.90 -1.61 -0.45
C SER A 147 11.15 -2.88 -0.04
N LEU A 148 11.89 -3.95 0.28
CA LEU A 148 11.29 -5.20 0.78
C LEU A 148 10.47 -4.94 2.04
N GLU A 149 11.00 -4.18 2.98
CA GLU A 149 10.32 -3.82 4.23
C GLU A 149 9.04 -3.04 3.96
N GLN A 150 9.10 -2.04 3.08
CA GLN A 150 7.92 -1.26 2.70
C GLN A 150 6.85 -2.10 2.01
N CYS A 151 7.25 -3.08 1.18
CA CYS A 151 6.32 -4.03 0.60
C CYS A 151 5.63 -4.89 1.68
N LEU A 152 6.41 -5.42 2.64
CA LEU A 152 5.88 -6.24 3.75
C LEU A 152 4.93 -5.44 4.65
N GLU A 153 5.24 -4.16 4.91
CA GLU A 153 4.39 -3.24 5.65
C GLU A 153 3.08 -2.93 4.92
N PHE A 154 3.14 -2.88 3.59
CA PHE A 154 2.00 -2.54 2.75
C PHE A 154 0.97 -3.66 2.64
N LEU A 155 1.37 -4.94 2.73
CA LEU A 155 0.49 -6.08 2.50
C LEU A 155 -0.71 -6.12 3.45
N ALA A 156 -1.89 -6.35 2.87
CA ALA A 156 -3.09 -6.76 3.59
C ALA A 156 -3.16 -8.29 3.71
N ASP A 157 -4.11 -8.81 4.49
CA ASP A 157 -4.23 -10.24 4.78
C ASP A 157 -4.57 -11.10 3.53
N ASP A 158 -5.18 -10.48 2.52
CA ASP A 158 -5.51 -11.11 1.23
C ASP A 158 -4.46 -10.87 0.14
N GLU A 159 -3.28 -10.37 0.52
CA GLU A 159 -2.20 -10.00 -0.38
C GLU A 159 -0.93 -10.82 -0.12
N LEU A 160 -0.16 -11.06 -1.15
CA LEU A 160 1.10 -11.79 -1.12
C LEU A 160 2.22 -11.00 -1.78
N LEU A 161 3.43 -11.19 -1.30
CA LEU A 161 4.65 -10.65 -1.91
C LEU A 161 5.41 -11.76 -2.63
N GLU A 162 5.69 -11.55 -3.90
CA GLU A 162 6.59 -12.37 -4.71
C GLU A 162 7.97 -11.73 -4.71
N VAL A 163 8.93 -12.44 -4.16
CA VAL A 163 10.33 -12.00 -4.10
C VAL A 163 11.15 -12.78 -5.11
N THR A 164 11.73 -12.08 -6.06
CA THR A 164 12.63 -12.66 -7.05
C THR A 164 13.97 -11.93 -7.04
N PRO A 165 15.06 -12.50 -7.55
CA PRO A 165 16.35 -11.81 -7.61
C PRO A 165 16.31 -10.46 -8.36
N LYS A 166 15.34 -10.27 -9.25
CA LYS A 166 15.24 -9.08 -10.12
C LYS A 166 14.11 -8.13 -9.74
N SER A 167 13.10 -8.58 -8.99
CA SER A 167 11.90 -7.77 -8.74
C SER A 167 11.13 -8.20 -7.50
N LEU A 168 10.47 -7.23 -6.86
CA LEU A 168 9.45 -7.41 -5.84
C LEU A 168 8.10 -7.13 -6.50
N ARG A 169 7.15 -8.04 -6.35
CA ARG A 169 5.79 -7.90 -6.89
C ARG A 169 4.79 -8.25 -5.82
N MET A 170 3.83 -7.38 -5.63
CA MET A 170 2.70 -7.66 -4.73
C MET A 170 1.51 -8.10 -5.56
N ARG A 171 0.73 -9.04 -5.03
CA ARG A 171 -0.45 -9.56 -5.71
C ARG A 171 -1.55 -9.96 -4.74
N LYS A 172 -2.76 -10.06 -5.24
CA LYS A 172 -3.86 -10.66 -4.49
C LYS A 172 -3.71 -12.18 -4.42
N THR A 173 -4.21 -12.80 -3.34
CA THR A 173 -4.30 -14.26 -3.19
C THR A 173 -5.18 -14.86 -4.29
N ILE A 174 -6.32 -14.22 -4.55
CA ILE A 174 -7.23 -14.59 -5.65
C ILE A 174 -6.93 -13.68 -6.84
N LEU A 175 -6.25 -14.20 -7.85
CA LEU A 175 -5.85 -13.41 -9.02
C LEU A 175 -7.04 -13.01 -9.89
N ASN A 176 -7.94 -13.94 -10.15
CA ASN A 176 -9.08 -13.70 -11.04
C ASN A 176 -10.07 -12.70 -10.44
N HIS A 177 -10.38 -11.65 -11.22
CA HIS A 177 -11.23 -10.54 -10.78
C HIS A 177 -12.64 -10.99 -10.35
N GLU A 178 -13.30 -11.82 -11.16
CA GLU A 178 -14.67 -12.27 -10.85
C GLU A 178 -14.74 -13.11 -9.58
N LYS A 179 -13.77 -14.02 -9.41
CA LYS A 179 -13.68 -14.87 -8.20
C LYS A 179 -13.42 -14.01 -6.97
N ARG A 180 -12.55 -12.99 -7.08
CA ARG A 180 -12.25 -12.05 -6.00
C ARG A 180 -13.49 -11.24 -5.59
N MET A 181 -14.24 -10.71 -6.58
CA MET A 181 -15.48 -9.98 -6.31
C MET A 181 -16.54 -10.86 -5.64
N LYS A 182 -16.70 -12.11 -6.08
CA LYS A 182 -17.61 -13.08 -5.43
C LYS A 182 -17.21 -13.38 -3.99
N ALA A 183 -15.91 -13.55 -3.70
CA ALA A 183 -15.41 -13.80 -2.35
C ALA A 183 -15.66 -12.59 -1.42
N THR A 184 -15.45 -11.36 -1.90
CA THR A 184 -15.68 -10.14 -1.12
C THR A 184 -17.16 -9.89 -0.83
N HIS A 185 -18.06 -10.18 -1.78
CA HIS A 185 -19.51 -9.98 -1.59
C HIS A 185 -20.20 -11.18 -0.90
N GLY A 186 -19.62 -12.38 -1.00
CA GLY A 186 -20.14 -13.59 -0.33
C GLY A 186 -19.91 -13.60 1.18
N GLY A 187 -18.88 -12.92 1.67
CA GLY A 187 -18.57 -12.83 3.11
C GLY A 187 -19.45 -11.87 3.92
N LYS A 188 -20.32 -11.09 3.28
CA LYS A 188 -21.25 -10.16 3.95
C LYS A 188 -22.63 -10.75 4.27
N LYS A 189 -22.82 -12.05 4.11
CA LYS A 189 -24.10 -12.75 4.35
C LYS A 189 -24.03 -13.74 5.55
N ASN A 190 -23.38 -13.38 6.63
CA ASN A 190 -23.57 -14.03 7.93
C ASN A 190 -23.45 -13.01 9.05
#